data_a0a140fc757e7fd23e84392bb769fb96
#
_entry.id   a0a140fc757e7fd23e84392bb769fb96
#
_cell.length_a   1.000
_cell.length_b   1.000
_cell.length_c   1.000
_cell.angle_alpha   90.00
_cell.angle_beta   90.00
_cell.angle_gamma   90.00
#
_symmetry.space_group_name_H-M   'P 1'
#
loop_
_entity.id
_entity.type
_entity.pdbx_description
1 polymer ?
#
loop_
_entity_poly.entity_id
_entity_poly.type
_entity_poly.pdbx_seq_one_letter_code
_entity_poly.pdbx_strand_id
1 'polypeptide(L)'
;HFVSAQVETALSVLFWLLAPAPADDAPAACVCAVPGNVHNIGPRILHHYLTTDGWKVLFLDGMTPLEDLVRLVGERRTRLVGLSVATDDQLPITVQSVATLRAMHRPPEAIFVGGPLIRSRPDLAGQIKADAAPGTAREARDLARQYQTAD
;
A
#
# COMPACT_ATOMS: atom_id res chain seq x y z
N HIS A 1 -9.92 11.31 -16.51
CA HIS A 1 -9.31 9.98 -16.78
C HIS A 1 -8.08 10.05 -17.69
N PHE A 2 -8.13 10.82 -18.81
CA PHE A 2 -6.99 10.88 -19.75
C PHE A 2 -5.72 11.49 -19.12
N VAL A 3 -5.84 12.60 -18.41
CA VAL A 3 -4.71 13.26 -17.73
C VAL A 3 -4.10 12.36 -16.65
N SER A 4 -4.94 11.63 -15.92
CA SER A 4 -4.46 10.70 -14.88
C SER A 4 -3.61 9.57 -15.48
N ALA A 5 -4.04 8.99 -16.60
CA ALA A 5 -3.30 7.91 -17.27
C ALA A 5 -1.94 8.39 -17.82
N GLN A 6 -1.87 9.61 -18.33
CA GLN A 6 -0.61 10.20 -18.80
C GLN A 6 0.36 10.47 -17.65
N VAL A 7 -0.14 10.99 -16.53
CA VAL A 7 0.68 11.22 -15.32
C VAL A 7 1.18 9.89 -14.77
N GLU A 8 0.34 8.87 -14.71
CA GLU A 8 0.74 7.53 -14.26
C GLU A 8 1.81 6.92 -15.16
N THR A 9 1.67 7.06 -16.48
CA THR A 9 2.66 6.57 -17.45
C THR A 9 3.99 7.31 -17.29
N ALA A 10 3.96 8.63 -17.20
CA ALA A 10 5.17 9.44 -17.05
C ALA A 10 5.89 9.14 -15.74
N LEU A 11 5.17 9.02 -14.63
CA LEU A 11 5.72 8.61 -13.33
C LEU A 11 6.35 7.22 -13.40
N SER A 12 5.69 6.26 -14.05
CA SER A 12 6.20 4.90 -14.18
C SER A 12 7.50 4.83 -14.99
N VAL A 13 7.58 5.56 -16.10
CA VAL A 13 8.80 5.62 -16.93
C VAL A 13 9.95 6.31 -16.20
N LEU A 14 9.70 7.47 -15.61
CA LEU A 14 10.71 8.21 -14.86
C LEU A 14 11.24 7.37 -13.69
N PHE A 15 10.35 6.67 -13.02
CA PHE A 15 10.67 5.84 -11.88
C PHE A 15 11.50 4.61 -12.29
N TRP A 16 11.13 3.94 -13.38
CA TRP A 16 11.89 2.81 -13.92
C TRP A 16 13.35 3.19 -14.27
N LEU A 17 13.55 4.44 -14.73
CA LEU A 17 14.87 4.95 -15.07
C LEU A 17 15.72 5.33 -13.83
N LEU A 18 15.08 5.70 -12.72
CA LEU A 18 15.75 6.31 -11.56
C LEU A 18 15.79 5.41 -10.32
N ALA A 19 14.94 4.40 -10.22
CA ALA A 19 14.86 3.55 -9.05
C ALA A 19 16.05 2.57 -8.99
N PRO A 20 16.78 2.52 -7.88
CA PRO A 20 17.81 1.50 -7.69
C PRO A 20 17.17 0.11 -7.58
N ALA A 21 17.87 -0.91 -8.05
CA ALA A 21 17.46 -2.28 -7.77
C ALA A 21 17.56 -2.54 -6.25
N PRO A 22 16.52 -3.12 -5.62
CA PRO A 22 16.58 -3.44 -4.20
C PRO A 22 17.63 -4.52 -3.94
N ALA A 23 18.24 -4.49 -2.75
CA ALA A 23 19.17 -5.53 -2.29
C ALA A 23 18.45 -6.89 -2.19
N ASP A 24 19.21 -8.00 -2.25
CA ASP A 24 18.64 -9.35 -2.22
C ASP A 24 17.89 -9.65 -0.90
N ASP A 25 18.36 -9.08 0.21
CA ASP A 25 17.77 -9.18 1.55
C ASP A 25 16.83 -8.05 1.91
N ALA A 26 16.50 -7.15 0.96
CA ALA A 26 15.60 -6.03 1.21
C ALA A 26 14.22 -6.48 1.71
N PRO A 27 13.63 -5.77 2.67
CA PRO A 27 12.30 -6.09 3.18
C PRO A 27 11.23 -5.93 2.11
N ALA A 28 10.22 -6.80 2.14
CA ALA A 28 9.12 -6.77 1.21
C ALA A 28 7.96 -5.90 1.71
N ALA A 29 7.42 -5.07 0.83
CA ALA A 29 6.21 -4.30 1.05
C ALA A 29 5.19 -4.58 -0.07
N CYS A 30 3.91 -4.41 0.25
CA CYS A 30 2.82 -4.42 -0.74
C CYS A 30 2.05 -3.10 -0.63
N VAL A 31 1.87 -2.43 -1.75
CA VAL A 31 1.01 -1.24 -1.84
C VAL A 31 -0.16 -1.59 -2.73
N CYS A 32 -1.36 -1.48 -2.20
CA CYS A 32 -2.58 -1.91 -2.85
C CYS A 32 -3.65 -0.82 -2.83
N ALA A 33 -4.29 -0.57 -3.98
CA ALA A 33 -5.60 0.04 -4.00
C ALA A 33 -6.63 -1.03 -3.58
N VAL A 34 -7.48 -0.76 -2.59
CA VAL A 34 -8.48 -1.76 -2.15
C VAL A 34 -9.37 -2.19 -3.32
N PRO A 35 -9.89 -3.42 -3.33
CA PRO A 35 -10.75 -3.91 -4.41
C PRO A 35 -11.86 -2.92 -4.76
N GLY A 36 -12.00 -2.59 -6.04
CA GLY A 36 -12.94 -1.59 -6.55
C GLY A 36 -12.42 -0.15 -6.58
N ASN A 37 -11.26 0.13 -6.03
CA ASN A 37 -10.68 1.48 -6.04
C ASN A 37 -9.88 1.73 -7.33
N VAL A 38 -10.36 2.65 -8.16
CA VAL A 38 -9.70 3.05 -9.43
C VAL A 38 -8.71 4.21 -9.26
N HIS A 39 -8.53 4.74 -8.04
CA HIS A 39 -7.65 5.87 -7.76
C HIS A 39 -6.24 5.38 -7.40
N ASN A 40 -5.39 5.23 -8.41
CA ASN A 40 -4.07 4.61 -8.26
C ASN A 40 -2.89 5.59 -8.07
N ILE A 41 -3.09 6.90 -8.23
CA ILE A 41 -1.99 7.88 -8.18
C ILE A 41 -1.31 7.89 -6.80
N GLY A 42 -2.10 7.98 -5.72
CA GLY A 42 -1.56 7.98 -4.36
C GLY A 42 -0.77 6.71 -4.03
N PRO A 43 -1.34 5.51 -4.24
CA PRO A 43 -0.62 4.25 -4.08
C PRO A 43 0.66 4.14 -4.93
N ARG A 44 0.65 4.64 -6.17
CA ARG A 44 1.85 4.64 -7.02
C ARG A 44 2.95 5.56 -6.48
N ILE A 45 2.59 6.72 -5.95
CA ILE A 45 3.56 7.60 -5.30
C ILE A 45 4.20 6.91 -4.09
N LEU A 46 3.41 6.24 -3.25
CA LEU A 46 3.93 5.47 -2.13
C LEU A 46 4.84 4.32 -2.58
N HIS A 47 4.42 3.57 -3.60
CA HIS A 47 5.24 2.53 -4.22
C HIS A 47 6.61 3.09 -4.62
N HIS A 48 6.64 4.27 -5.26
CA HIS A 48 7.90 4.90 -5.67
C HIS A 48 8.77 5.30 -4.47
N TYR A 49 8.18 5.90 -3.45
CA TYR A 49 8.92 6.27 -2.25
C TYR A 49 9.53 5.06 -1.55
N LEU A 50 8.78 3.99 -1.36
CA LEU A 50 9.28 2.79 -0.70
C LEU A 50 10.37 2.10 -1.51
N THR A 51 10.22 2.01 -2.85
CA THR A 51 11.25 1.43 -3.70
C THR A 51 12.53 2.26 -3.65
N THR A 52 12.43 3.59 -3.69
CA THR A 52 13.60 4.49 -3.55
C THR A 52 14.28 4.33 -2.19
N ASP A 53 13.52 4.04 -1.14
CA ASP A 53 14.04 3.76 0.19
C ASP A 53 14.59 2.32 0.36
N GLY A 54 14.59 1.51 -0.72
CA GLY A 54 15.20 0.19 -0.75
C GLY A 54 14.28 -0.99 -0.45
N TRP A 55 12.96 -0.79 -0.40
CA TRP A 55 12.01 -1.88 -0.26
C TRP A 55 11.82 -2.67 -1.55
N LYS A 56 11.58 -3.98 -1.44
CA LYS A 56 11.00 -4.79 -2.52
C LYS A 56 9.49 -4.59 -2.54
N VAL A 57 8.98 -3.75 -3.43
CA VAL A 57 7.57 -3.34 -3.40
C VAL A 57 6.77 -4.06 -4.48
N LEU A 58 5.71 -4.75 -4.06
CA LEU A 58 4.64 -5.21 -4.93
C LEU A 58 3.56 -4.13 -5.00
N PHE A 59 3.19 -3.72 -6.20
CA PHE A 59 2.05 -2.83 -6.43
C PHE A 59 0.86 -3.65 -6.96
N LEU A 60 -0.30 -3.50 -6.33
CA LEU A 60 -1.56 -4.10 -6.75
C LEU A 60 -2.61 -2.99 -6.95
N ASP A 61 -3.31 -3.06 -8.05
CA ASP A 61 -4.41 -2.13 -8.34
C ASP A 61 -5.75 -2.63 -7.76
N GLY A 62 -6.78 -1.80 -7.86
CA GLY A 62 -8.12 -2.13 -7.36
C GLY A 62 -8.87 -3.20 -8.14
N MET A 63 -8.28 -3.76 -9.20
CA MET A 63 -8.82 -4.92 -9.91
C MET A 63 -8.36 -6.23 -9.26
N THR A 64 -7.41 -6.17 -8.32
CA THR A 64 -6.90 -7.35 -7.62
C THR A 64 -7.90 -7.83 -6.56
N PRO A 65 -8.40 -9.07 -6.65
CA PRO A 65 -9.27 -9.65 -5.63
C PRO A 65 -8.58 -9.78 -4.26
N LEU A 66 -9.36 -9.76 -3.18
CA LEU A 66 -8.81 -9.89 -1.82
C LEU A 66 -8.04 -11.20 -1.63
N GLU A 67 -8.50 -12.30 -2.20
CA GLU A 67 -7.83 -13.60 -2.10
C GLU A 67 -6.43 -13.55 -2.71
N ASP A 68 -6.26 -12.87 -3.85
CA ASP A 68 -4.96 -12.71 -4.50
C ASP A 68 -4.05 -11.79 -3.71
N LEU A 69 -4.57 -10.71 -3.12
CA LEU A 69 -3.81 -9.86 -2.19
C LEU A 69 -3.24 -10.70 -1.04
N VAL A 70 -4.10 -11.48 -0.37
CA VAL A 70 -3.69 -12.32 0.78
C VAL A 70 -2.65 -13.36 0.38
N ARG A 71 -2.87 -14.05 -0.74
CA ARG A 71 -1.93 -15.03 -1.28
C ARG A 71 -0.57 -14.43 -1.57
N LEU A 72 -0.53 -13.30 -2.30
CA LEU A 72 0.71 -12.63 -2.70
C LEU A 72 1.48 -12.06 -1.51
N VAL A 73 0.77 -11.50 -0.53
CA VAL A 73 1.36 -11.03 0.74
C VAL A 73 2.06 -12.18 1.47
N GLY A 74 1.43 -13.35 1.52
CA GLY A 74 1.98 -14.54 2.15
C GLY A 74 3.20 -15.12 1.41
N GLU A 75 3.09 -15.30 0.09
CA GLU A 75 4.16 -15.84 -0.75
C GLU A 75 5.43 -14.98 -0.69
N ARG A 76 5.28 -13.67 -0.63
CA ARG A 76 6.40 -12.72 -0.60
C ARG A 76 6.91 -12.40 0.80
N ARG A 77 6.31 -12.98 1.85
CA ARG A 77 6.64 -12.68 3.26
C ARG A 77 6.64 -11.18 3.51
N THR A 78 5.59 -10.51 3.05
CA THR A 78 5.46 -9.06 3.09
C THR A 78 5.41 -8.56 4.52
N ARG A 79 6.29 -7.63 4.89
CA ARG A 79 6.35 -7.02 6.22
C ARG A 79 5.37 -5.87 6.38
N LEU A 80 5.22 -5.05 5.33
CA LEU A 80 4.38 -3.86 5.33
C LEU A 80 3.34 -3.94 4.22
N VAL A 81 2.07 -3.73 4.56
CA VAL A 81 0.99 -3.57 3.58
C VAL A 81 0.40 -2.17 3.70
N GLY A 82 0.37 -1.44 2.59
CA GLY A 82 -0.32 -0.16 2.46
C GLY A 82 -1.58 -0.31 1.63
N LEU A 83 -2.74 -0.01 2.22
CA LEU A 83 -4.04 -0.05 1.56
C LEU A 83 -4.53 1.37 1.30
N SER A 84 -4.97 1.65 0.08
CA SER A 84 -5.57 2.93 -0.31
C SER A 84 -7.06 2.79 -0.52
N VAL A 85 -7.84 3.60 0.19
CA VAL A 85 -9.31 3.67 0.08
C VAL A 85 -9.74 5.08 -0.30
N ALA A 86 -10.65 5.19 -1.29
CA ALA A 86 -11.05 6.47 -1.85
C ALA A 86 -12.46 6.91 -1.44
N THR A 87 -13.39 5.97 -1.29
CA THR A 87 -14.84 6.25 -1.13
C THR A 87 -15.45 5.42 0.00
N ASP A 88 -16.57 5.89 0.55
CA ASP A 88 -17.25 5.25 1.68
C ASP A 88 -17.74 3.82 1.37
N ASP A 89 -18.15 3.56 0.15
CA ASP A 89 -18.59 2.22 -0.30
C ASP A 89 -17.46 1.18 -0.27
N GLN A 90 -16.21 1.61 -0.25
CA GLN A 90 -15.03 0.74 -0.12
C GLN A 90 -14.66 0.44 1.34
N LEU A 91 -15.30 1.08 2.32
CA LEU A 91 -14.99 0.88 3.73
C LEU A 91 -15.19 -0.57 4.18
N PRO A 92 -16.29 -1.27 3.84
CA PRO A 92 -16.48 -2.67 4.24
C PRO A 92 -15.38 -3.60 3.74
N ILE A 93 -14.98 -3.48 2.46
CA ILE A 93 -13.90 -4.31 1.90
C ILE A 93 -12.53 -3.94 2.51
N THR A 94 -12.33 -2.68 2.89
CA THR A 94 -11.11 -2.26 3.58
C THR A 94 -11.01 -2.90 4.97
N VAL A 95 -12.08 -2.87 5.75
CA VAL A 95 -12.15 -3.53 7.07
C VAL A 95 -11.92 -5.03 6.94
N GLN A 96 -12.59 -5.67 5.97
CA GLN A 96 -12.42 -7.09 5.68
C GLN A 96 -10.96 -7.41 5.29
N SER A 97 -10.34 -6.58 4.44
CA SER A 97 -8.95 -6.78 4.01
C SER A 97 -7.98 -6.75 5.19
N VAL A 98 -8.11 -5.77 6.07
CA VAL A 98 -7.28 -5.67 7.29
C VAL A 98 -7.49 -6.88 8.18
N ALA A 99 -8.74 -7.27 8.44
CA ALA A 99 -9.06 -8.43 9.28
C ALA A 99 -8.50 -9.73 8.70
N THR A 100 -8.62 -9.94 7.38
CA THR A 100 -8.11 -11.14 6.71
C THR A 100 -6.58 -11.20 6.73
N LEU A 101 -5.89 -10.08 6.47
CA LEU A 101 -4.43 -9.99 6.57
C LEU A 101 -3.92 -10.28 7.99
N ARG A 102 -4.62 -9.79 9.02
CA ARG A 102 -4.29 -10.06 10.42
C ARG A 102 -4.49 -11.52 10.82
N ALA A 103 -5.44 -12.20 10.21
CA ALA A 103 -5.75 -13.60 10.49
C ALA A 103 -4.83 -14.60 9.78
N MET A 104 -3.88 -14.14 8.95
CA MET A 104 -2.91 -15.01 8.28
C MET A 104 -2.01 -15.73 9.30
N HIS A 105 -1.51 -16.90 8.93
CA HIS A 105 -0.54 -17.64 9.75
C HIS A 105 0.75 -16.82 10.02
N ARG A 106 1.15 -15.99 9.04
CA ARG A 106 2.23 -15.01 9.15
C ARG A 106 1.71 -13.66 8.68
N PRO A 107 1.08 -12.90 9.59
CA PRO A 107 0.55 -11.59 9.23
C PRO A 107 1.69 -10.59 8.94
N PRO A 108 1.43 -9.55 8.16
CA PRO A 108 2.35 -8.42 8.02
C PRO A 108 2.64 -7.80 9.39
N GLU A 109 3.85 -7.28 9.56
CA GLU A 109 4.23 -6.57 10.79
C GLU A 109 3.44 -5.27 10.95
N ALA A 110 3.14 -4.60 9.82
CA ALA A 110 2.32 -3.40 9.81
C ALA A 110 1.34 -3.38 8.64
N ILE A 111 0.14 -2.85 8.89
CA ILE A 111 -0.87 -2.54 7.89
C ILE A 111 -1.23 -1.07 8.02
N PHE A 112 -0.92 -0.28 7.00
CA PHE A 112 -1.29 1.13 6.89
C PHE A 112 -2.52 1.26 6.01
N VAL A 113 -3.42 2.16 6.37
CA VAL A 113 -4.57 2.51 5.54
C VAL A 113 -4.59 4.01 5.31
N GLY A 114 -4.57 4.40 4.05
CA GLY A 114 -4.57 5.79 3.63
C GLY A 114 -5.52 6.04 2.47
N GLY A 115 -5.31 7.13 1.77
CA GLY A 115 -6.10 7.52 0.61
C GLY A 115 -7.07 8.66 0.90
N PRO A 116 -7.83 9.11 -0.14
CA PRO A 116 -8.71 10.27 -0.02
C PRO A 116 -9.75 10.17 1.09
N LEU A 117 -10.33 8.99 1.31
CA LEU A 117 -11.33 8.79 2.37
C LEU A 117 -10.73 9.00 3.76
N ILE A 118 -9.59 8.39 4.04
CA ILE A 118 -8.92 8.50 5.36
C ILE A 118 -8.46 9.94 5.62
N ARG A 119 -7.94 10.61 4.60
CA ARG A 119 -7.54 12.01 4.73
C ARG A 119 -8.72 12.94 5.08
N SER A 120 -9.90 12.68 4.54
CA SER A 120 -11.11 13.46 4.82
C SER A 120 -11.79 13.05 6.13
N ARG A 121 -11.61 11.79 6.56
CA ARG A 121 -12.25 11.21 7.76
C ARG A 121 -11.25 10.36 8.56
N PRO A 122 -10.33 11.01 9.29
CA PRO A 122 -9.31 10.31 10.09
C PRO A 122 -9.89 9.44 11.22
N ASP A 123 -11.12 9.73 11.66
CA ASP A 123 -11.88 8.96 12.65
C ASP A 123 -12.09 7.49 12.24
N LEU A 124 -12.11 7.20 10.94
CA LEU A 124 -12.28 5.84 10.41
C LEU A 124 -11.11 4.91 10.73
N ALA A 125 -9.92 5.44 10.99
CA ALA A 125 -8.73 4.65 11.29
C ALA A 125 -8.95 3.67 12.46
N GLY A 126 -9.63 4.12 13.52
CA GLY A 126 -9.97 3.27 14.67
C GLY A 126 -10.93 2.13 14.34
N GLN A 127 -11.87 2.34 13.41
CA GLN A 127 -12.81 1.33 12.96
C GLN A 127 -12.13 0.26 12.08
N ILE A 128 -11.17 0.68 11.27
CA ILE A 128 -10.43 -0.20 10.35
C ILE A 128 -9.40 -1.06 11.11
N LYS A 129 -8.94 -0.63 12.29
CA LYS A 129 -7.90 -1.30 13.09
C LYS A 129 -6.56 -1.45 12.35
N ALA A 130 -6.20 -0.45 11.56
CA ALA A 130 -4.88 -0.35 10.95
C ALA A 130 -3.84 0.08 11.99
N ASP A 131 -2.56 -0.23 11.73
CA ASP A 131 -1.46 0.21 12.61
C ASP A 131 -1.18 1.71 12.47
N ALA A 132 -1.42 2.24 11.28
CA ALA A 132 -1.32 3.66 10.99
C ALA A 132 -2.29 4.08 9.88
N ALA A 133 -2.67 5.35 9.90
CA ALA A 133 -3.57 5.97 8.92
C ALA A 133 -2.95 7.27 8.37
N PRO A 134 -1.84 7.17 7.61
CA PRO A 134 -1.15 8.35 7.10
C PRO A 134 -2.02 9.14 6.13
N GLY A 135 -2.02 10.46 6.29
CA GLY A 135 -2.76 11.38 5.43
C GLY A 135 -2.12 11.59 4.06
N THR A 136 -0.82 11.30 3.93
CA THR A 136 -0.05 11.47 2.69
C THR A 136 0.88 10.29 2.45
N ALA A 137 1.29 10.11 1.18
CA ALA A 137 2.29 9.10 0.83
C ALA A 137 3.66 9.36 1.47
N ARG A 138 4.02 10.63 1.69
CA ARG A 138 5.26 11.01 2.40
C ARG A 138 5.21 10.57 3.86
N GLU A 139 4.12 10.84 4.55
CA GLU A 139 3.92 10.41 5.94
C GLU A 139 3.97 8.88 6.04
N ALA A 140 3.31 8.16 5.12
CA ALA A 140 3.37 6.70 5.05
C ALA A 140 4.80 6.19 4.87
N ARG A 141 5.59 6.83 3.99
CA ARG A 141 7.00 6.53 3.80
C ARG A 141 7.81 6.70 5.08
N ASP A 142 7.62 7.82 5.77
CA ASP A 142 8.39 8.13 6.99
C ASP A 142 8.05 7.15 8.12
N LEU A 143 6.79 6.76 8.26
CA LEU A 143 6.35 5.71 9.19
C LEU A 143 6.91 4.33 8.83
N ALA A 144 7.02 4.02 7.54
CA ALA A 144 7.51 2.72 7.06
C ALA A 144 8.98 2.45 7.46
N ARG A 145 9.79 3.48 7.66
CA ARG A 145 11.22 3.34 7.98
C ARG A 145 11.48 2.54 9.25
N GLN A 146 10.61 2.60 10.24
CA GLN A 146 10.74 1.80 11.47
C GLN A 146 10.60 0.29 11.25
N TYR A 147 10.06 -0.13 10.11
CA TYR A 147 9.88 -1.53 9.73
C TYR A 147 10.92 -2.03 8.71
N GLN A 148 11.89 -1.20 8.32
CA GLN A 148 12.94 -1.60 7.36
C GLN A 148 14.01 -2.49 7.97
N THR A 149 14.38 -2.22 9.22
CA THR A 149 15.38 -3.01 9.93
C THR A 149 14.70 -4.20 10.60
N ALA A 150 15.22 -5.41 10.35
CA ALA A 150 14.92 -6.54 11.21
C ALA A 150 15.70 -6.35 12.52
N ASP A 151 15.00 -6.50 13.66
CA ASP A 151 15.68 -6.75 14.93
C ASP A 151 16.32 -8.15 14.93
#